data_f0071fc15d7f64f14dccbf034f30da55
#
_entry.id   f0071fc15d7f64f14dccbf034f30da55
#
_cell.length_a   1.000
_cell.length_b   1.000
_cell.length_c   1.000
_cell.angle_alpha   90.00
_cell.angle_beta   90.00
_cell.angle_gamma   90.00
#
_symmetry.space_group_name_H-M   'P 1'
#
loop_
_entity.id
_entity.type
_entity.pdbx_description
1 polymer ?
#
loop_
_entity_poly.entity_id
_entity_poly.type
_entity_poly.pdbx_seq_one_letter_code
_entity_poly.pdbx_strand_id
1 'polypeptide(L)'
;MNDIIVGNVCSLCAMVTDSISGTRKKHSQILAVQILSQFFYGAGSVILKGYSSTAQNLVAVLRNLAAMKRIQSKAVEWGLILLGVVLGFAFNNRGLLGWLPIAANLEYSVAVFRFRDRERSLKLAFILNMLMYSVFSFAIMNYVGAAGNIIVAITTAVSLIRGTSGKT
;
A
#
# COMPACT_ATOMS: atom_id res chain seq x y z
N MET A 1 -0.11 26.08 0.97
CA MET A 1 -1.46 25.69 1.46
C MET A 1 -2.21 24.87 0.41
N ASN A 2 -2.22 25.28 -0.85
CA ASN A 2 -2.91 24.56 -1.94
C ASN A 2 -2.40 23.12 -2.14
N ASP A 3 -1.10 22.89 -2.04
CA ASP A 3 -0.49 21.55 -2.24
C ASP A 3 -1.00 20.53 -1.20
N ILE A 4 -1.16 20.96 0.06
CA ILE A 4 -1.69 20.09 1.12
C ILE A 4 -3.14 19.72 0.82
N ILE A 5 -3.96 20.67 0.40
CA ILE A 5 -5.36 20.40 0.05
C ILE A 5 -5.43 19.44 -1.14
N VAL A 6 -4.72 19.74 -2.22
CA VAL A 6 -4.72 18.90 -3.43
C VAL A 6 -4.19 17.49 -3.15
N GLY A 7 -3.09 17.37 -2.39
CA GLY A 7 -2.56 16.08 -2.00
C GLY A 7 -3.53 15.24 -1.16
N ASN A 8 -4.24 15.88 -0.23
CA ASN A 8 -5.27 15.21 0.57
C ASN A 8 -6.51 14.83 -0.25
N VAL A 9 -6.92 15.65 -1.23
CA VAL A 9 -8.00 15.31 -2.18
C VAL A 9 -7.61 14.10 -3.02
N CYS A 10 -6.38 14.03 -3.53
CA CYS A 10 -5.88 12.83 -4.22
C CYS A 10 -5.98 11.59 -3.33
N SER A 11 -5.59 11.70 -2.06
CA SER A 11 -5.68 10.59 -1.11
C SER A 11 -7.12 10.19 -0.81
N LEU A 12 -8.06 11.14 -0.79
CA LEU A 12 -9.49 10.85 -0.67
C LEU A 12 -9.99 10.06 -1.88
N CYS A 13 -9.63 10.47 -3.09
CA CYS A 13 -9.96 9.74 -4.32
C CYS A 13 -9.39 8.32 -4.30
N ALA A 14 -8.15 8.16 -3.83
CA ALA A 14 -7.52 6.85 -3.67
C ALA A 14 -8.29 5.97 -2.68
N MET A 15 -8.65 6.49 -1.51
CA MET A 15 -9.39 5.79 -0.47
C MET A 15 -10.79 5.35 -0.97
N VAL A 16 -11.52 6.22 -1.67
CA VAL A 16 -12.81 5.87 -2.28
C VAL A 16 -12.63 4.77 -3.32
N THR A 17 -11.60 4.87 -4.16
CA THR A 17 -11.29 3.87 -5.19
C THR A 17 -10.95 2.51 -4.54
N ASP A 18 -10.13 2.49 -3.48
CA ASP A 18 -9.82 1.26 -2.74
C ASP A 18 -11.06 0.65 -2.09
N SER A 19 -11.96 1.48 -1.55
CA SER A 19 -13.24 1.00 -1.00
C SER A 19 -14.08 0.29 -2.06
N ILE A 20 -14.07 0.79 -3.31
CA ILE A 20 -14.73 0.14 -4.46
C ILE A 20 -14.06 -1.20 -4.77
N SER A 21 -12.72 -1.32 -4.64
CA SER A 21 -12.01 -2.58 -4.89
C SER A 21 -12.52 -3.70 -3.98
N GLY A 22 -12.80 -3.39 -2.72
CA GLY A 22 -13.34 -4.33 -1.73
C GLY A 22 -14.73 -4.90 -2.08
N THR A 23 -15.49 -4.23 -2.96
CA THR A 23 -16.81 -4.70 -3.42
C THR A 23 -16.73 -5.62 -4.65
N ARG A 24 -15.56 -5.72 -5.28
CA ARG A 24 -15.38 -6.50 -6.52
C ARG A 24 -15.17 -7.98 -6.22
N LYS A 25 -15.76 -8.85 -7.04
CA LYS A 25 -15.66 -10.31 -6.90
C LYS A 25 -14.55 -10.93 -7.75
N LYS A 26 -14.22 -10.32 -8.90
CA LYS A 26 -13.18 -10.84 -9.80
C LYS A 26 -11.81 -10.28 -9.43
N HIS A 27 -10.82 -11.16 -9.23
CA HIS A 27 -9.46 -10.80 -8.86
C HIS A 27 -8.84 -9.73 -9.78
N SER A 28 -9.02 -9.86 -11.11
CA SER A 28 -8.53 -8.87 -12.07
C SER A 28 -9.18 -7.49 -11.90
N GLN A 29 -10.47 -7.44 -11.55
CA GLN A 29 -11.16 -6.17 -11.29
C GLN A 29 -10.68 -5.52 -9.99
N ILE A 30 -10.43 -6.32 -8.95
CA ILE A 30 -9.84 -5.85 -7.70
C ILE A 30 -8.49 -5.19 -7.99
N LEU A 31 -7.60 -5.90 -8.68
CA LEU A 31 -6.27 -5.41 -9.01
C LEU A 31 -6.30 -4.17 -9.92
N ALA A 32 -7.21 -4.11 -10.90
CA ALA A 32 -7.35 -2.95 -11.77
C ALA A 32 -7.77 -1.69 -10.98
N VAL A 33 -8.72 -1.84 -10.05
CA VAL A 33 -9.15 -0.73 -9.19
C VAL A 33 -8.03 -0.31 -8.24
N GLN A 34 -7.27 -1.27 -7.69
CA GLN A 34 -6.11 -0.97 -6.86
C GLN A 34 -4.98 -0.26 -7.64
N ILE A 35 -4.77 -0.59 -8.91
CA ILE A 35 -3.83 0.16 -9.76
C ILE A 35 -4.26 1.62 -9.86
N LEU A 36 -5.55 1.88 -10.06
CA LEU A 36 -6.07 3.24 -10.12
C LEU A 36 -5.89 3.98 -8.79
N SER A 37 -6.13 3.33 -7.65
CA SER A 37 -5.90 3.94 -6.34
C SER A 37 -4.42 4.27 -6.11
N GLN A 38 -3.51 3.41 -6.55
CA GLN A 38 -2.06 3.66 -6.45
C GLN A 38 -1.64 4.89 -7.27
N PHE A 39 -2.26 5.16 -8.41
CA PHE A 39 -2.01 6.40 -9.15
C PHE A 39 -2.44 7.63 -8.34
N PHE A 40 -3.61 7.62 -7.72
CA PHE A 40 -4.05 8.72 -6.87
C PHE A 40 -3.16 8.91 -5.65
N TYR A 41 -2.77 7.83 -4.95
CA TYR A 41 -1.82 7.91 -3.83
C TYR A 41 -0.46 8.42 -4.29
N GLY A 42 0.03 7.95 -5.44
CA GLY A 42 1.28 8.39 -6.04
C GLY A 42 1.25 9.89 -6.36
N ALA A 43 0.20 10.37 -7.03
CA ALA A 43 0.01 11.78 -7.34
C ALA A 43 -0.03 12.65 -6.07
N GLY A 44 -0.81 12.26 -5.07
CA GLY A 44 -0.86 12.93 -3.78
C GLY A 44 0.50 12.98 -3.09
N SER A 45 1.25 11.87 -3.11
CA SER A 45 2.60 11.80 -2.53
C SER A 45 3.60 12.69 -3.25
N VAL A 46 3.54 12.81 -4.59
CA VAL A 46 4.38 13.75 -5.37
C VAL A 46 4.11 15.18 -4.93
N ILE A 47 2.84 15.57 -4.89
CA ILE A 47 2.42 16.93 -4.51
C ILE A 47 2.89 17.27 -3.08
N LEU A 48 2.80 16.31 -2.17
CA LEU A 48 3.24 16.46 -0.77
C LEU A 48 4.74 16.21 -0.57
N LYS A 49 5.50 16.05 -1.67
CA LYS A 49 6.95 15.79 -1.67
C LYS A 49 7.36 14.55 -0.87
N GLY A 50 6.51 13.51 -0.91
CA GLY A 50 6.78 12.20 -0.32
C GLY A 50 7.31 11.22 -1.37
N TYR A 51 8.47 11.51 -1.98
CA TYR A 51 8.94 10.81 -3.18
C TYR A 51 9.25 9.32 -2.95
N SER A 52 9.69 8.94 -1.76
CA SER A 52 9.86 7.52 -1.41
C SER A 52 8.53 6.77 -1.48
N SER A 53 7.43 7.33 -0.96
CA SER A 53 6.08 6.75 -1.09
C SER A 53 5.61 6.68 -2.55
N THR A 54 5.90 7.72 -3.34
CA THR A 54 5.60 7.72 -4.78
C THR A 54 6.28 6.54 -5.49
N ALA A 55 7.56 6.33 -5.21
CA ALA A 55 8.30 5.20 -5.77
C ALA A 55 7.68 3.85 -5.37
N GLN A 56 7.26 3.72 -4.10
CA GLN A 56 6.60 2.50 -3.61
C GLN A 56 5.23 2.26 -4.28
N ASN A 57 4.45 3.32 -4.52
CA ASN A 57 3.18 3.22 -5.23
C ASN A 57 3.39 2.75 -6.68
N LEU A 58 4.44 3.23 -7.37
CA LEU A 58 4.80 2.77 -8.70
C LEU A 58 5.15 1.28 -8.71
N VAL A 59 5.95 0.83 -7.76
CA VAL A 59 6.30 -0.60 -7.61
C VAL A 59 5.06 -1.44 -7.31
N ALA A 60 4.12 -0.92 -6.50
CA ALA A 60 2.85 -1.59 -6.23
C ALA A 60 1.99 -1.74 -7.51
N VAL A 61 1.98 -0.73 -8.39
CA VAL A 61 1.34 -0.83 -9.73
C VAL A 61 1.95 -1.95 -10.53
N LEU A 62 3.29 -1.99 -10.64
CA LEU A 62 4.00 -3.04 -11.40
C LEU A 62 3.72 -4.43 -10.82
N ARG A 63 3.72 -4.57 -9.49
CA ARG A 63 3.37 -5.81 -8.79
C ARG A 63 1.94 -6.25 -9.13
N ASN A 64 0.98 -5.33 -9.08
CA ASN A 64 -0.41 -5.64 -9.38
C ASN A 64 -0.61 -6.01 -10.85
N LEU A 65 0.09 -5.36 -11.78
CA LEU A 65 0.10 -5.74 -13.21
C LEU A 65 0.69 -7.14 -13.42
N ALA A 66 1.80 -7.48 -12.76
CA ALA A 66 2.39 -8.81 -12.81
C ALA A 66 1.42 -9.88 -12.27
N ALA A 67 0.72 -9.57 -11.16
CA ALA A 67 -0.28 -10.45 -10.57
C ALA A 67 -1.51 -10.63 -11.49
N MET A 68 -1.98 -9.57 -12.16
CA MET A 68 -3.06 -9.65 -13.16
C MET A 68 -2.69 -10.57 -14.33
N LYS A 69 -1.45 -10.49 -14.79
CA LYS A 69 -0.92 -11.36 -15.85
C LYS A 69 -0.53 -12.76 -15.36
N ARG A 70 -0.78 -13.08 -14.09
CA ARG A 70 -0.44 -14.36 -13.44
C ARG A 70 1.04 -14.73 -13.57
N ILE A 71 1.92 -13.76 -13.62
CA ILE A 71 3.36 -14.00 -13.63
C ILE A 71 3.78 -14.55 -12.27
N GLN A 72 4.23 -15.81 -12.23
CA GLN A 72 4.65 -16.52 -11.02
C GLN A 72 6.16 -16.83 -11.05
N SER A 73 6.95 -15.89 -11.53
CA SER A 73 8.40 -16.04 -11.58
C SER A 73 9.05 -15.48 -10.32
N LYS A 74 9.83 -16.29 -9.62
CA LYS A 74 10.61 -15.83 -8.46
C LYS A 74 11.57 -14.68 -8.83
N ALA A 75 12.09 -14.68 -10.06
CA ALA A 75 12.92 -13.58 -10.55
C ALA A 75 12.15 -12.26 -10.63
N VAL A 76 10.89 -12.29 -11.07
CA VAL A 76 10.02 -11.10 -11.09
C VAL A 76 9.67 -10.65 -9.67
N GLU A 77 9.37 -11.58 -8.77
CA GLU A 77 9.09 -11.28 -7.36
C GLU A 77 10.26 -10.56 -6.68
N TRP A 78 11.45 -11.16 -6.74
CA TRP A 78 12.66 -10.56 -6.17
C TRP A 78 13.10 -9.30 -6.91
N GLY A 79 12.92 -9.25 -8.22
CA GLY A 79 13.18 -8.04 -9.03
C GLY A 79 12.32 -6.86 -8.61
N LEU A 80 11.03 -7.07 -8.35
CA LEU A 80 10.12 -6.01 -7.86
C LEU A 80 10.44 -5.58 -6.44
N ILE A 81 10.81 -6.51 -5.55
CA ILE A 81 11.26 -6.19 -4.19
C ILE A 81 12.52 -5.33 -4.24
N LEU A 82 13.53 -5.76 -5.00
CA LEU A 82 14.79 -5.03 -5.15
C LEU A 82 14.56 -3.65 -5.77
N LEU A 83 13.73 -3.57 -6.82
CA LEU A 83 13.35 -2.31 -7.45
C LEU A 83 12.71 -1.35 -6.44
N GLY A 84 11.83 -1.85 -5.58
CA GLY A 84 11.20 -1.06 -4.51
C GLY A 84 12.22 -0.49 -3.53
N VAL A 85 13.18 -1.30 -3.09
CA VAL A 85 14.25 -0.87 -2.19
C VAL A 85 15.13 0.18 -2.87
N VAL A 86 15.61 -0.09 -4.09
CA VAL A 86 16.51 0.80 -4.83
C VAL A 86 15.84 2.14 -5.14
N LEU A 87 14.62 2.12 -5.69
CA LEU A 87 13.89 3.36 -6.00
C LEU A 87 13.51 4.11 -4.72
N GLY A 88 13.07 3.38 -3.68
CA GLY A 88 12.75 3.98 -2.40
C GLY A 88 13.94 4.70 -1.79
N PHE A 89 15.13 4.10 -1.83
CA PHE A 89 16.36 4.71 -1.36
C PHE A 89 16.77 5.92 -2.22
N ALA A 90 16.76 5.76 -3.55
CA ALA A 90 17.17 6.83 -4.48
C ALA A 90 16.27 8.08 -4.38
N PHE A 91 14.97 7.87 -4.12
CA PHE A 91 13.98 8.95 -4.00
C PHE A 91 13.66 9.33 -2.54
N ASN A 92 14.42 8.85 -1.57
CA ASN A 92 14.21 9.22 -0.17
C ASN A 92 14.66 10.65 0.10
N ASN A 93 13.71 11.55 0.22
CA ASN A 93 13.91 12.95 0.54
C ASN A 93 13.46 13.35 1.96
N ARG A 94 13.11 12.38 2.80
CA ARG A 94 12.55 12.58 4.16
C ARG A 94 13.39 11.93 5.26
N GLY A 95 14.66 11.60 4.97
CA GLY A 95 15.55 10.99 5.94
C GLY A 95 14.98 9.69 6.54
N LEU A 96 15.01 9.57 7.86
CA LEU A 96 14.51 8.36 8.56
C LEU A 96 13.03 8.08 8.30
N LEU A 97 12.20 9.10 8.18
CA LEU A 97 10.77 8.91 7.90
C LEU A 97 10.51 8.33 6.50
N GLY A 98 11.36 8.65 5.53
CA GLY A 98 11.27 8.10 4.18
C GLY A 98 11.58 6.61 4.09
N TRP A 99 12.17 6.01 5.11
CA TRP A 99 12.36 4.55 5.20
C TRP A 99 11.06 3.79 5.51
N LEU A 100 10.07 4.46 6.12
CA LEU A 100 8.80 3.81 6.48
C LEU A 100 8.06 3.23 5.26
N PRO A 101 7.83 3.96 4.16
CA PRO A 101 7.21 3.39 2.96
C PRO A 101 8.04 2.25 2.34
N ILE A 102 9.38 2.35 2.40
CA ILE A 102 10.28 1.33 1.87
C ILE A 102 10.15 0.04 2.69
N ALA A 103 10.25 0.16 4.02
CA ALA A 103 10.13 -0.97 4.94
C ALA A 103 8.72 -1.60 4.85
N ALA A 104 7.68 -0.77 4.78
CA ALA A 104 6.30 -1.21 4.63
C ALA A 104 6.09 -2.04 3.36
N ASN A 105 6.56 -1.53 2.21
CA ASN A 105 6.40 -2.24 0.94
C ASN A 105 7.27 -3.51 0.88
N LEU A 106 8.49 -3.47 1.41
CA LEU A 106 9.38 -4.63 1.51
C LEU A 106 8.73 -5.73 2.35
N GLU A 107 8.32 -5.40 3.57
CA GLU A 107 7.68 -6.32 4.51
C GLU A 107 6.43 -6.96 3.90
N TYR A 108 5.54 -6.13 3.36
CA TYR A 108 4.29 -6.61 2.78
C TYR A 108 4.52 -7.44 1.51
N SER A 109 5.49 -7.07 0.66
CA SER A 109 5.83 -7.86 -0.51
C SER A 109 6.36 -9.24 -0.14
N VAL A 110 7.25 -9.32 0.84
CA VAL A 110 7.75 -10.60 1.37
C VAL A 110 6.60 -11.42 1.96
N ALA A 111 5.69 -10.78 2.71
CA ALA A 111 4.55 -11.46 3.30
C ALA A 111 3.59 -12.03 2.24
N VAL A 112 3.29 -11.29 1.20
CA VAL A 112 2.43 -11.73 0.08
C VAL A 112 3.00 -12.98 -0.60
N PHE A 113 4.32 -13.03 -0.81
CA PHE A 113 4.96 -14.16 -1.47
C PHE A 113 5.14 -15.37 -0.53
N ARG A 114 5.46 -15.13 0.75
CA ARG A 114 5.77 -16.20 1.71
C ARG A 114 4.54 -16.78 2.40
N PHE A 115 3.51 -15.96 2.66
CA PHE A 115 2.32 -16.34 3.44
C PHE A 115 1.07 -16.45 2.57
N ARG A 116 1.23 -16.83 1.30
CA ARG A 116 0.16 -16.90 0.30
C ARG A 116 -1.07 -17.66 0.79
N ASP A 117 -0.88 -18.74 1.54
CA ASP A 117 -1.93 -19.63 2.05
C ASP A 117 -2.24 -19.41 3.53
N ARG A 118 -1.63 -18.39 4.17
CA ARG A 118 -1.80 -18.07 5.59
C ARG A 118 -2.48 -16.71 5.76
N GLU A 119 -3.80 -16.68 5.61
CA GLU A 119 -4.61 -15.46 5.70
C GLU A 119 -4.30 -14.62 6.94
N ARG A 120 -4.16 -15.26 8.12
CA ARG A 120 -3.87 -14.55 9.37
C ARG A 120 -2.54 -13.81 9.33
N SER A 121 -1.48 -14.47 8.86
CA SER A 121 -0.15 -13.86 8.75
C SER A 121 -0.14 -12.70 7.75
N LEU A 122 -0.86 -12.87 6.63
CA LEU A 122 -0.99 -11.84 5.61
C LEU A 122 -1.75 -10.61 6.14
N LYS A 123 -2.83 -10.81 6.91
CA LYS A 123 -3.58 -9.72 7.55
C LYS A 123 -2.74 -8.97 8.58
N LEU A 124 -1.92 -9.68 9.38
CA LEU A 124 -1.01 -9.04 10.34
C LEU A 124 0.05 -8.18 9.63
N ALA A 125 0.66 -8.72 8.56
CA ALA A 125 1.58 -7.97 7.72
C ALA A 125 0.92 -6.72 7.12
N PHE A 126 -0.31 -6.86 6.63
CA PHE A 126 -1.06 -5.74 6.08
C PHE A 126 -1.37 -4.65 7.12
N ILE A 127 -1.73 -5.02 8.35
CA ILE A 127 -1.92 -4.06 9.45
C ILE A 127 -0.62 -3.30 9.71
N LEU A 128 0.51 -4.00 9.82
CA LEU A 128 1.82 -3.38 10.05
C LEU A 128 2.18 -2.41 8.90
N ASN A 129 1.96 -2.83 7.66
CA ASN A 129 2.14 -2.00 6.47
C ASN A 129 1.31 -0.70 6.57
N MET A 130 0.01 -0.80 6.87
CA MET A 130 -0.87 0.36 6.99
C MET A 130 -0.46 1.31 8.10
N LEU A 131 0.00 0.79 9.24
CA LEU A 131 0.49 1.63 10.36
C LEU A 131 1.74 2.40 9.96
N MET A 132 2.71 1.75 9.28
CA MET A 132 3.92 2.44 8.79
C MET A 132 3.57 3.53 7.77
N TYR A 133 2.66 3.25 6.83
CA TYR A 133 2.18 4.24 5.88
C TYR A 133 1.40 5.38 6.56
N SER A 134 0.64 5.09 7.62
CA SER A 134 -0.07 6.12 8.38
C SER A 134 0.90 7.12 9.01
N VAL A 135 1.95 6.64 9.68
CA VAL A 135 2.97 7.50 10.29
C VAL A 135 3.66 8.37 9.22
N PHE A 136 4.05 7.77 8.10
CA PHE A 136 4.66 8.51 7.00
C PHE A 136 3.71 9.55 6.40
N SER A 137 2.45 9.17 6.16
CA SER A 137 1.43 10.07 5.61
C SER A 137 1.20 11.27 6.52
N PHE A 138 1.13 11.06 7.83
CA PHE A 138 1.02 12.13 8.82
C PHE A 138 2.22 13.09 8.72
N ALA A 139 3.43 12.55 8.63
CA ALA A 139 4.67 13.34 8.54
C ALA A 139 4.78 14.21 7.27
N ILE A 140 4.13 13.82 6.18
CA ILE A 140 4.06 14.62 4.93
C ILE A 140 2.78 15.47 4.84
N MET A 141 2.03 15.62 5.94
CA MET A 141 0.76 16.37 6.01
C MET A 141 -0.36 15.78 5.12
N ASN A 142 -0.29 14.49 4.81
CA ASN A 142 -1.35 13.74 4.15
C ASN A 142 -2.30 13.16 5.21
N TYR A 143 -3.10 14.02 5.81
CA TYR A 143 -3.97 13.63 6.93
C TYR A 143 -5.08 12.66 6.52
N VAL A 144 -5.62 12.81 5.32
CA VAL A 144 -6.64 11.91 4.78
C VAL A 144 -6.03 10.53 4.52
N GLY A 145 -4.83 10.46 3.95
CA GLY A 145 -4.10 9.21 3.77
C GLY A 145 -3.77 8.52 5.10
N ALA A 146 -3.33 9.31 6.11
CA ALA A 146 -3.04 8.78 7.44
C ALA A 146 -4.30 8.19 8.11
N ALA A 147 -5.41 8.92 8.10
CA ALA A 147 -6.69 8.47 8.66
C ALA A 147 -7.22 7.24 7.92
N GLY A 148 -7.16 7.24 6.59
CA GLY A 148 -7.56 6.10 5.76
C GLY A 148 -6.78 4.84 6.09
N ASN A 149 -5.46 4.92 6.22
CA ASN A 149 -4.61 3.79 6.60
C ASN A 149 -4.95 3.25 8.01
N ILE A 150 -5.25 4.12 8.97
CA ILE A 150 -5.70 3.71 10.32
C ILE A 150 -7.03 2.97 10.24
N ILE A 151 -8.01 3.50 9.50
CA ILE A 151 -9.32 2.88 9.32
C ILE A 151 -9.16 1.48 8.72
N VAL A 152 -8.32 1.34 7.68
CA VAL A 152 -8.05 0.06 7.03
C VAL A 152 -7.35 -0.91 8.00
N ALA A 153 -6.40 -0.45 8.80
CA ALA A 153 -5.75 -1.27 9.81
C ALA A 153 -6.75 -1.78 10.87
N ILE A 154 -7.63 -0.91 11.37
CA ILE A 154 -8.66 -1.26 12.36
C ILE A 154 -9.67 -2.26 11.77
N THR A 155 -10.19 -2.01 10.56
CA THR A 155 -11.16 -2.89 9.92
C THR A 155 -10.55 -4.27 9.63
N THR A 156 -9.27 -4.33 9.25
CA THR A 156 -8.55 -5.58 9.06
C THR A 156 -8.34 -6.32 10.38
N ALA A 157 -8.01 -5.62 11.47
CA ALA A 157 -7.87 -6.21 12.79
C ALA A 157 -9.20 -6.79 13.31
N VAL A 158 -10.31 -6.06 13.15
CA VAL A 158 -11.66 -6.55 13.48
C VAL A 158 -12.00 -7.80 12.67
N SER A 159 -11.71 -7.81 11.37
CA SER A 159 -11.91 -8.99 10.50
C SER A 159 -11.08 -10.19 10.97
N LEU A 160 -9.86 -9.96 11.45
CA LEU A 160 -8.99 -11.00 11.98
C LEU A 160 -9.55 -11.64 13.26
N ILE A 161 -10.07 -10.83 14.16
CA ILE A 161 -10.68 -11.29 15.44
C ILE A 161 -11.97 -12.07 15.15
N ARG A 162 -12.84 -11.55 14.28
CA ARG A 162 -14.10 -12.21 13.92
C ARG A 162 -13.90 -13.53 13.17
N GLY A 163 -12.88 -13.60 12.30
CA GLY A 163 -12.55 -14.83 11.56
C GLY A 163 -11.99 -15.95 12.43
N THR A 164 -11.45 -15.64 13.62
CA THR A 164 -11.03 -16.64 14.62
C THR A 164 -12.20 -17.17 15.44
N SER A 165 -13.26 -16.39 15.61
CA SER A 165 -14.42 -16.79 16.43
C SER A 165 -15.38 -17.78 15.74
N GLY A 166 -15.25 -18.00 14.43
CA GLY A 166 -16.12 -18.88 13.64
C GLY A 166 -15.55 -20.28 13.36
N LYS A 167 -14.43 -20.65 13.99
CA LYS A 167 -13.74 -21.94 13.79
C LYS A 167 -13.62 -22.78 15.09
N THR A 168 -14.50 -22.52 16.07
CA THR A 168 -14.65 -23.37 17.26
C THR A 168 -15.86 -24.27 17.13
#